data_0197c536fe345910391c2769dff8131d
#
_entry.id   0197c536fe345910391c2769dff8131d
#
_cell.length_a   1.000
_cell.length_b   1.000
_cell.length_c   1.000
_cell.angle_alpha   90.00
_cell.angle_beta   90.00
_cell.angle_gamma   90.00
#
_symmetry.space_group_name_H-M   'P 1'
#
loop_
_entity.id
_entity.type
_entity.pdbx_description
1 polymer ?
#
loop_
_entity_poly.entity_id
_entity_poly.type
_entity_poly.pdbx_seq_one_letter_code
_entity_poly.pdbx_strand_id
1 'polypeptide(L)'
;MDAQTLAIIVLLGSFFLMILLRFPIAYAVGLSSVFCLLVQGANLADVCRLMVKGISSFSLMAVPFFITMGVLMGSGGISEKLIALANACVGWMRGGLAMVNVVASYFFGGISGSAAADTASIGSIMIPMMVDEGYDADFSTAVTITSSCEGLLVPPSHNMVIYATTAGGISVGSLFLAGYLPGALLALSLMVGSYIISVKRNYPKGDKFNLRNFFRQLAVSGWALAAVIIVVIGVVAGYFTATESAAIAVIYSLIVSVFIYRGLDWKGVWRELGSCVDTLGIVLILIATSAVFGNCLTMLHVPELAANAIVGLTDNRVILILLLNLILLILGCIMDMAPIILIATPILLPIATQYCGLDPVQFGIIVVLNCGIGLLTPPVGAVLFIGSGVAKLPMEKVVKGTLPFYLCMIVTLLLISFIPDISLILPKVFGGYIPVS
;
A
#
# COMPACT_ATOMS: atom_id res chain seq x y z
N MET A 1 -4.56 13.05 -39.34
CA MET A 1 -4.20 12.78 -37.92
C MET A 1 -2.72 12.48 -37.89
N ASP A 2 -1.94 13.16 -37.06
CA ASP A 2 -0.52 12.87 -36.92
C ASP A 2 -0.31 11.45 -36.42
N ALA A 3 0.76 10.79 -36.90
CA ALA A 3 1.09 9.41 -36.47
C ALA A 3 1.23 9.30 -34.95
N GLN A 4 1.75 10.34 -34.29
CA GLN A 4 1.86 10.43 -32.86
C GLN A 4 0.49 10.44 -32.17
N THR A 5 -0.44 11.27 -32.63
CA THR A 5 -1.81 11.35 -32.10
C THR A 5 -2.54 10.02 -32.26
N LEU A 6 -2.39 9.35 -33.40
CA LEU A 6 -2.96 8.03 -33.63
C LEU A 6 -2.40 7.01 -32.62
N ALA A 7 -1.08 6.99 -32.42
CA ALA A 7 -0.44 6.08 -31.49
C ALA A 7 -0.89 6.30 -30.04
N ILE A 8 -1.09 7.55 -29.61
CA ILE A 8 -1.63 7.89 -28.28
C ILE A 8 -3.06 7.37 -28.14
N ILE A 9 -3.92 7.62 -29.14
CA ILE A 9 -5.31 7.15 -29.12
C ILE A 9 -5.36 5.62 -29.07
N VAL A 10 -4.52 4.94 -29.84
CA VAL A 10 -4.45 3.48 -29.83
C VAL A 10 -3.95 2.98 -28.48
N LEU A 11 -2.90 3.57 -27.91
CA LEU A 11 -2.35 3.18 -26.61
C LEU A 11 -3.38 3.34 -25.50
N LEU A 12 -3.88 4.55 -25.28
CA LEU A 12 -4.80 4.84 -24.18
C LEU A 12 -6.20 4.31 -24.46
N GLY A 13 -6.69 4.41 -25.69
CA GLY A 13 -8.02 3.93 -26.07
C GLY A 13 -8.14 2.41 -25.93
N SER A 14 -7.16 1.63 -26.42
CA SER A 14 -7.19 0.17 -26.26
C SER A 14 -6.99 -0.24 -24.79
N PHE A 15 -6.17 0.47 -24.03
CA PHE A 15 -5.98 0.23 -22.60
C PHE A 15 -7.30 0.40 -21.83
N PHE A 16 -7.97 1.55 -21.95
CA PHE A 16 -9.24 1.79 -21.25
C PHE A 16 -10.36 0.88 -21.77
N LEU A 17 -10.40 0.60 -23.08
CA LEU A 17 -11.36 -0.34 -23.64
C LEU A 17 -11.22 -1.74 -23.05
N MET A 18 -9.99 -2.26 -22.92
CA MET A 18 -9.75 -3.58 -22.33
C MET A 18 -10.11 -3.61 -20.85
N ILE A 19 -9.85 -2.53 -20.08
CA ILE A 19 -10.30 -2.45 -18.68
C ILE A 19 -11.83 -2.49 -18.61
N LEU A 20 -12.54 -1.76 -19.46
CA LEU A 20 -14.01 -1.78 -19.51
C LEU A 20 -14.55 -3.18 -19.86
N LEU A 21 -13.84 -3.92 -20.71
CA LEU A 21 -14.13 -5.30 -21.06
C LEU A 21 -13.69 -6.32 -19.99
N ARG A 22 -13.18 -5.83 -18.85
CA ARG A 22 -12.71 -6.65 -17.68
C ARG A 22 -11.53 -7.56 -17.98
N PHE A 23 -10.67 -7.18 -18.92
CA PHE A 23 -9.40 -7.89 -19.11
C PHE A 23 -8.51 -7.69 -17.85
N PRO A 24 -7.71 -8.70 -17.45
CA PRO A 24 -6.71 -8.50 -16.41
C PRO A 24 -5.75 -7.37 -16.79
N ILE A 25 -5.41 -6.51 -15.84
CA ILE A 25 -4.69 -5.25 -16.07
C ILE A 25 -3.34 -5.48 -16.78
N ALA A 26 -2.62 -6.55 -16.42
CA ALA A 26 -1.35 -6.89 -17.05
C ALA A 26 -1.49 -7.11 -18.58
N TYR A 27 -2.58 -7.76 -19.01
CA TYR A 27 -2.87 -7.95 -20.44
C TYR A 27 -3.32 -6.65 -21.09
N ALA A 28 -4.13 -5.84 -20.41
CA ALA A 28 -4.56 -4.56 -20.94
C ALA A 28 -3.36 -3.63 -21.21
N VAL A 29 -2.44 -3.55 -20.24
CA VAL A 29 -1.18 -2.78 -20.37
C VAL A 29 -0.27 -3.33 -21.44
N GLY A 30 -0.06 -4.65 -21.46
CA GLY A 30 0.84 -5.30 -22.42
C GLY A 30 0.35 -5.20 -23.86
N LEU A 31 -0.93 -5.56 -24.11
CA LEU A 31 -1.49 -5.55 -25.46
C LEU A 31 -1.64 -4.14 -26.03
N SER A 32 -2.05 -3.16 -25.21
CA SER A 32 -2.12 -1.76 -25.65
C SER A 32 -0.75 -1.23 -26.07
N SER A 33 0.31 -1.61 -25.35
CA SER A 33 1.68 -1.27 -25.71
C SER A 33 2.10 -1.91 -27.04
N VAL A 34 1.75 -3.19 -27.26
CA VAL A 34 2.00 -3.89 -28.52
C VAL A 34 1.27 -3.18 -29.68
N PHE A 35 -0.01 -2.84 -29.52
CA PHE A 35 -0.76 -2.12 -30.56
C PHE A 35 -0.15 -0.76 -30.88
N CYS A 36 0.29 -0.03 -29.86
CA CYS A 36 1.00 1.24 -30.01
C CYS A 36 2.28 1.08 -30.84
N LEU A 37 3.13 0.12 -30.48
CA LEU A 37 4.40 -0.14 -31.18
C LEU A 37 4.18 -0.61 -32.61
N LEU A 38 3.14 -1.40 -32.88
CA LEU A 38 2.74 -1.79 -34.24
C LEU A 38 2.35 -0.57 -35.10
N VAL A 39 1.58 0.37 -34.55
CA VAL A 39 1.21 1.61 -35.23
C VAL A 39 2.42 2.48 -35.57
N GLN A 40 3.43 2.47 -34.69
CA GLN A 40 4.69 3.19 -34.87
C GLN A 40 5.66 2.47 -35.84
N GLY A 41 5.35 1.25 -36.28
CA GLY A 41 6.25 0.44 -37.09
C GLY A 41 7.51 -0.05 -36.36
N ALA A 42 7.47 -0.09 -35.01
CA ALA A 42 8.57 -0.52 -34.18
C ALA A 42 8.74 -2.05 -34.17
N ASN A 43 9.95 -2.52 -33.89
CA ASN A 43 10.23 -3.94 -33.84
C ASN A 43 9.60 -4.58 -32.59
N LEU A 44 8.78 -5.62 -32.80
CA LEU A 44 8.16 -6.35 -31.67
C LEU A 44 9.18 -7.05 -30.74
N ALA A 45 10.42 -7.29 -31.21
CA ALA A 45 11.48 -7.77 -30.34
C ALA A 45 11.81 -6.77 -29.20
N ASP A 46 11.55 -5.49 -29.40
CA ASP A 46 11.72 -4.47 -28.35
C ASP A 46 10.74 -4.66 -27.18
N VAL A 47 9.54 -5.21 -27.42
CA VAL A 47 8.59 -5.56 -26.36
C VAL A 47 9.24 -6.53 -25.38
N CYS A 48 9.76 -7.66 -25.88
CA CYS A 48 10.40 -8.66 -25.04
C CYS A 48 11.64 -8.10 -24.32
N ARG A 49 12.43 -7.30 -25.02
CA ARG A 49 13.63 -6.65 -24.45
C ARG A 49 13.28 -5.71 -23.32
N LEU A 50 12.27 -4.87 -23.48
CA LEU A 50 11.80 -3.93 -22.46
C LEU A 50 11.15 -4.65 -21.28
N MET A 51 10.37 -5.71 -21.52
CA MET A 51 9.81 -6.55 -20.45
C MET A 51 10.91 -7.14 -19.59
N VAL A 52 11.91 -7.79 -20.19
CA VAL A 52 13.04 -8.37 -19.47
C VAL A 52 13.81 -7.29 -18.71
N LYS A 53 14.12 -6.14 -19.35
CA LYS A 53 14.79 -5.02 -18.71
C LYS A 53 13.99 -4.49 -17.52
N GLY A 54 12.66 -4.43 -17.62
CA GLY A 54 11.78 -3.95 -16.56
C GLY A 54 11.87 -4.78 -15.28
N ILE A 55 11.94 -6.11 -15.40
CA ILE A 55 12.03 -7.02 -14.24
C ILE A 55 13.47 -7.28 -13.77
N SER A 56 14.48 -6.91 -14.55
CA SER A 56 15.89 -7.18 -14.25
C SER A 56 16.52 -6.14 -13.29
N SER A 57 15.73 -5.24 -12.71
CA SER A 57 16.23 -4.28 -11.73
C SER A 57 16.52 -4.96 -10.40
N PHE A 58 17.76 -4.78 -9.87
CA PHE A 58 18.15 -5.34 -8.57
C PHE A 58 17.26 -4.87 -7.42
N SER A 59 16.84 -3.61 -7.44
CA SER A 59 15.95 -3.06 -6.41
C SER A 59 14.58 -3.72 -6.40
N LEU A 60 14.07 -4.14 -7.57
CA LEU A 60 12.77 -4.83 -7.66
C LEU A 60 12.81 -6.25 -7.10
N MET A 61 13.99 -6.87 -6.95
CA MET A 61 14.12 -8.18 -6.28
C MET A 61 13.73 -8.12 -4.80
N ALA A 62 13.70 -6.94 -4.19
CA ALA A 62 13.16 -6.78 -2.83
C ALA A 62 11.65 -7.10 -2.74
N VAL A 63 10.88 -6.88 -3.82
CA VAL A 63 9.43 -7.10 -3.84
C VAL A 63 9.07 -8.58 -3.59
N PRO A 64 9.63 -9.57 -4.30
CA PRO A 64 9.45 -10.99 -3.98
C PRO A 64 9.74 -11.33 -2.53
N PHE A 65 10.86 -10.84 -2.00
CA PHE A 65 11.25 -11.15 -0.64
C PHE A 65 10.30 -10.54 0.40
N PHE A 66 9.85 -9.28 0.23
CA PHE A 66 8.89 -8.67 1.15
C PHE A 66 7.52 -9.36 1.09
N ILE A 67 7.04 -9.76 -0.09
CA ILE A 67 5.80 -10.54 -0.21
C ILE A 67 5.95 -11.88 0.51
N THR A 68 7.06 -12.58 0.30
CA THR A 68 7.32 -13.86 0.97
C THR A 68 7.42 -13.71 2.49
N MET A 69 8.11 -12.67 2.98
CA MET A 69 8.17 -12.33 4.40
C MET A 69 6.76 -12.14 4.97
N GLY A 70 5.94 -11.31 4.31
CA GLY A 70 4.57 -11.02 4.76
C GLY A 70 3.69 -12.26 4.84
N VAL A 71 3.75 -13.14 3.84
CA VAL A 71 2.98 -14.39 3.80
C VAL A 71 3.43 -15.36 4.90
N LEU A 72 4.74 -15.59 5.06
CA LEU A 72 5.28 -16.48 6.10
C LEU A 72 4.94 -15.98 7.50
N MET A 73 5.02 -14.68 7.74
CA MET A 73 4.69 -14.10 9.03
C MET A 73 3.18 -14.08 9.27
N GLY A 74 2.37 -13.76 8.27
CA GLY A 74 0.91 -13.74 8.36
C GLY A 74 0.33 -15.09 8.76
N SER A 75 0.82 -16.17 8.13
CA SER A 75 0.40 -17.55 8.43
C SER A 75 1.14 -18.15 9.65
N GLY A 76 2.18 -17.50 10.15
CA GLY A 76 3.04 -17.96 11.25
C GLY A 76 2.51 -17.74 12.67
N GLY A 77 1.23 -17.32 12.85
CA GLY A 77 0.63 -17.06 14.15
C GLY A 77 1.06 -15.74 14.79
N ILE A 78 1.54 -14.80 13.98
CA ILE A 78 2.02 -13.49 14.44
C ILE A 78 0.86 -12.54 14.70
N SER A 79 -0.20 -12.64 13.91
CA SER A 79 -1.39 -11.79 14.03
C SER A 79 -1.97 -11.80 15.44
N GLU A 80 -2.13 -12.98 16.06
CA GLU A 80 -2.63 -13.11 17.42
C GLU A 80 -1.70 -12.44 18.44
N LYS A 81 -0.38 -12.51 18.24
CA LYS A 81 0.59 -11.89 19.16
C LYS A 81 0.55 -10.37 19.04
N LEU A 82 0.41 -9.83 17.83
CA LEU A 82 0.28 -8.38 17.62
C LEU A 82 -1.05 -7.85 18.14
N ILE A 83 -2.16 -8.59 17.97
CA ILE A 83 -3.46 -8.26 18.57
C ILE A 83 -3.36 -8.25 20.10
N ALA A 84 -2.68 -9.23 20.70
CA ALA A 84 -2.49 -9.27 22.15
C ALA A 84 -1.64 -8.09 22.67
N LEU A 85 -0.60 -7.68 21.92
CA LEU A 85 0.17 -6.48 22.22
C LEU A 85 -0.68 -5.22 22.09
N ALA A 86 -1.40 -5.07 20.98
CA ALA A 86 -2.29 -3.93 20.76
C ALA A 86 -3.37 -3.84 21.85
N ASN A 87 -3.94 -4.98 22.27
CA ASN A 87 -4.89 -5.02 23.38
C ASN A 87 -4.26 -4.58 24.70
N ALA A 88 -3.02 -4.97 24.97
CA ALA A 88 -2.30 -4.50 26.15
C ALA A 88 -1.99 -2.99 26.09
N CYS A 89 -1.85 -2.39 24.91
CA CYS A 89 -1.60 -0.95 24.72
C CYS A 89 -2.87 -0.11 24.89
N VAL A 90 -3.94 -0.44 24.17
CA VAL A 90 -5.10 0.46 23.96
C VAL A 90 -6.44 -0.18 24.32
N GLY A 91 -6.49 -1.48 24.64
CA GLY A 91 -7.72 -2.22 24.87
C GLY A 91 -8.58 -1.69 26.02
N TRP A 92 -8.00 -0.96 26.97
CA TRP A 92 -8.67 -0.33 28.11
C TRP A 92 -9.58 0.86 27.74
N MET A 93 -9.48 1.36 26.54
CA MET A 93 -10.30 2.49 26.05
C MET A 93 -11.76 2.05 25.79
N ARG A 94 -12.69 3.01 25.71
CA ARG A 94 -14.05 2.73 25.26
C ARG A 94 -14.04 2.37 23.79
N GLY A 95 -14.72 1.31 23.40
CA GLY A 95 -14.56 0.74 22.08
C GLY A 95 -13.19 0.06 21.90
N GLY A 96 -12.65 -0.51 23.00
CA GLY A 96 -11.28 -1.00 23.09
C GLY A 96 -10.86 -1.89 21.94
N LEU A 97 -11.73 -2.82 21.49
CA LEU A 97 -11.41 -3.71 20.38
C LEU A 97 -11.28 -2.97 19.03
N ALA A 98 -12.01 -1.87 18.82
CA ALA A 98 -11.81 -1.06 17.62
C ALA A 98 -10.44 -0.35 17.64
N MET A 99 -10.01 0.16 18.82
CA MET A 99 -8.66 0.72 18.98
C MET A 99 -7.59 -0.35 18.79
N VAL A 100 -7.81 -1.54 19.35
CA VAL A 100 -6.92 -2.71 19.19
C VAL A 100 -6.76 -3.08 17.71
N ASN A 101 -7.85 -3.07 16.96
CA ASN A 101 -7.83 -3.37 15.52
C ASN A 101 -6.92 -2.39 14.75
N VAL A 102 -7.09 -1.08 14.97
CA VAL A 102 -6.26 -0.04 14.37
C VAL A 102 -4.77 -0.22 14.73
N VAL A 103 -4.45 -0.37 16.01
CA VAL A 103 -3.05 -0.53 16.45
C VAL A 103 -2.46 -1.85 15.99
N ALA A 104 -3.23 -2.94 15.95
CA ALA A 104 -2.78 -4.21 15.43
C ALA A 104 -2.46 -4.15 13.94
N SER A 105 -3.31 -3.48 13.15
CA SER A 105 -3.06 -3.23 11.72
C SER A 105 -1.82 -2.36 11.50
N TYR A 106 -1.58 -1.35 12.32
CA TYR A 106 -0.35 -0.56 12.26
C TYR A 106 0.90 -1.42 12.45
N PHE A 107 0.91 -2.31 13.44
CA PHE A 107 2.05 -3.22 13.68
C PHE A 107 2.17 -4.29 12.58
N PHE A 108 1.05 -4.90 12.20
CA PHE A 108 1.04 -5.94 11.18
C PHE A 108 1.38 -5.38 9.80
N GLY A 109 0.99 -4.16 9.53
CA GLY A 109 1.31 -3.45 8.29
C GLY A 109 2.79 -3.36 8.01
N GLY A 110 3.60 -3.04 9.04
CA GLY A 110 5.07 -3.06 8.96
C GLY A 110 5.67 -4.44 8.67
N ILE A 111 4.86 -5.49 8.66
CA ILE A 111 5.30 -6.86 8.35
C ILE A 111 4.78 -7.28 6.98
N SER A 112 3.47 -7.09 6.73
CA SER A 112 2.82 -7.57 5.50
C SER A 112 2.98 -6.62 4.31
N GLY A 113 3.03 -5.31 4.56
CA GLY A 113 3.06 -4.29 3.52
C GLY A 113 1.84 -4.31 2.58
N SER A 114 0.73 -4.96 2.97
CA SER A 114 -0.44 -5.23 2.12
C SER A 114 -1.75 -5.09 2.88
N ALA A 115 -2.62 -4.18 2.43
CA ALA A 115 -3.96 -4.01 3.00
C ALA A 115 -4.84 -5.27 2.83
N ALA A 116 -4.68 -5.98 1.72
CA ALA A 116 -5.41 -7.22 1.48
C ALA A 116 -5.01 -8.33 2.47
N ALA A 117 -3.70 -8.49 2.71
CA ALA A 117 -3.18 -9.47 3.67
C ALA A 117 -3.57 -9.11 5.11
N ASP A 118 -3.55 -7.82 5.47
CA ASP A 118 -3.99 -7.34 6.78
C ASP A 118 -5.49 -7.61 6.99
N THR A 119 -6.34 -7.22 6.06
CA THR A 119 -7.78 -7.46 6.13
C THR A 119 -8.09 -8.97 6.24
N ALA A 120 -7.38 -9.82 5.54
CA ALA A 120 -7.57 -11.27 5.63
C ALA A 120 -7.08 -11.83 6.96
N SER A 121 -5.90 -11.44 7.44
CA SER A 121 -5.27 -11.99 8.65
C SER A 121 -5.85 -11.40 9.94
N ILE A 122 -5.75 -10.09 10.11
CA ILE A 122 -6.27 -9.39 11.30
C ILE A 122 -7.81 -9.43 11.30
N GLY A 123 -8.44 -9.21 10.13
CA GLY A 123 -9.89 -9.20 10.01
C GLY A 123 -10.54 -10.53 10.33
N SER A 124 -9.94 -11.66 9.96
CA SER A 124 -10.49 -12.99 10.30
C SER A 124 -10.56 -13.25 11.79
N ILE A 125 -9.74 -12.58 12.60
CA ILE A 125 -9.72 -12.69 14.06
C ILE A 125 -10.55 -11.57 14.70
N MET A 126 -10.30 -10.32 14.29
CA MET A 126 -10.88 -9.16 14.95
C MET A 126 -12.37 -8.97 14.66
N ILE A 127 -12.83 -9.22 13.43
CA ILE A 127 -14.25 -9.04 13.08
C ILE A 127 -15.14 -9.96 13.92
N PRO A 128 -14.92 -11.28 13.98
CA PRO A 128 -15.71 -12.16 14.85
C PRO A 128 -15.59 -11.77 16.33
N MET A 129 -14.37 -11.50 16.82
CA MET A 129 -14.13 -11.11 18.21
C MET A 129 -14.91 -9.84 18.59
N MET A 130 -14.95 -8.83 17.72
CA MET A 130 -15.71 -7.61 17.95
C MET A 130 -17.22 -7.88 17.96
N VAL A 131 -17.72 -8.70 17.02
CA VAL A 131 -19.14 -9.05 16.96
C VAL A 131 -19.58 -9.83 18.20
N ASP A 132 -18.78 -10.77 18.68
CA ASP A 132 -19.05 -11.55 19.89
C ASP A 132 -19.09 -10.66 21.15
N GLU A 133 -18.32 -9.59 21.18
CA GLU A 133 -18.31 -8.56 22.25
C GLU A 133 -19.40 -7.50 22.08
N GLY A 134 -20.31 -7.66 21.09
CA GLY A 134 -21.49 -6.80 20.90
C GLY A 134 -21.28 -5.57 20.05
N TYR A 135 -20.22 -5.53 19.23
CA TYR A 135 -20.06 -4.51 18.21
C TYR A 135 -20.88 -4.87 16.96
N ASP A 136 -21.39 -3.86 16.28
CA ASP A 136 -22.08 -4.07 15.01
C ASP A 136 -21.09 -4.58 13.95
N ALA A 137 -21.54 -5.57 13.16
CA ALA A 137 -20.67 -6.21 12.16
C ALA A 137 -20.24 -5.26 11.03
N ASP A 138 -21.08 -4.28 10.65
CA ASP A 138 -20.76 -3.23 9.68
C ASP A 138 -19.63 -2.33 10.17
N PHE A 139 -19.68 -1.92 11.44
CA PHE A 139 -18.65 -1.12 12.08
C PHE A 139 -17.33 -1.92 12.23
N SER A 140 -17.41 -3.15 12.71
CA SER A 140 -16.23 -4.02 12.91
C SER A 140 -15.50 -4.24 11.59
N THR A 141 -16.24 -4.50 10.50
CA THR A 141 -15.68 -4.66 9.17
C THR A 141 -15.09 -3.35 8.66
N ALA A 142 -15.80 -2.23 8.83
CA ALA A 142 -15.33 -0.93 8.37
C ALA A 142 -14.02 -0.50 9.05
N VAL A 143 -13.90 -0.65 10.37
CA VAL A 143 -12.64 -0.37 11.09
C VAL A 143 -11.52 -1.24 10.54
N THR A 144 -11.74 -2.54 10.39
CA THR A 144 -10.72 -3.48 9.92
C THR A 144 -10.20 -3.13 8.53
N ILE A 145 -11.09 -2.89 7.56
CA ILE A 145 -10.65 -2.60 6.18
C ILE A 145 -10.01 -1.22 6.05
N THR A 146 -10.41 -0.24 6.87
CA THR A 146 -9.79 1.08 6.83
C THR A 146 -8.43 1.11 7.53
N SER A 147 -8.28 0.42 8.67
CA SER A 147 -6.99 0.30 9.35
C SER A 147 -5.99 -0.51 8.54
N SER A 148 -6.43 -1.48 7.73
CA SER A 148 -5.51 -2.25 6.86
C SER A 148 -4.72 -1.37 5.88
N CYS A 149 -5.25 -0.18 5.52
CA CYS A 149 -4.52 0.77 4.68
C CYS A 149 -3.27 1.36 5.36
N GLU A 150 -3.18 1.31 6.68
CA GLU A 150 -1.96 1.69 7.41
C GLU A 150 -0.78 0.83 6.99
N GLY A 151 -1.03 -0.45 6.72
CA GLY A 151 -0.02 -1.40 6.25
C GLY A 151 0.62 -1.05 4.90
N LEU A 152 0.00 -0.18 4.13
CA LEU A 152 0.60 0.31 2.89
C LEU A 152 1.63 1.41 3.15
N LEU A 153 1.41 2.20 4.22
CA LEU A 153 2.24 3.34 4.62
C LEU A 153 3.36 2.94 5.57
N VAL A 154 3.12 1.94 6.44
CA VAL A 154 4.11 1.53 7.44
C VAL A 154 5.15 0.62 6.81
N PRO A 155 6.45 0.99 6.86
CA PRO A 155 7.50 0.17 6.28
C PRO A 155 7.81 -1.11 7.09
N PRO A 156 8.34 -2.14 6.39
CA PRO A 156 8.65 -2.19 4.96
C PRO A 156 7.42 -2.46 4.09
N SER A 157 7.32 -1.76 2.97
CA SER A 157 6.24 -1.93 2.00
C SER A 157 6.79 -2.18 0.60
N HIS A 158 6.39 -3.27 -0.03
CA HIS A 158 6.78 -3.59 -1.40
C HIS A 158 6.30 -2.53 -2.41
N ASN A 159 5.18 -1.89 -2.16
CA ASN A 159 4.66 -0.81 -2.99
C ASN A 159 5.55 0.44 -2.98
N MET A 160 6.16 0.75 -1.83
CA MET A 160 7.14 1.83 -1.73
C MET A 160 8.41 1.52 -2.54
N VAL A 161 8.82 0.25 -2.60
CA VAL A 161 9.96 -0.18 -3.44
C VAL A 161 9.63 -0.02 -4.92
N ILE A 162 8.42 -0.43 -5.34
CA ILE A 162 7.95 -0.23 -6.70
C ILE A 162 7.92 1.27 -7.04
N TYR A 163 7.40 2.11 -6.16
CA TYR A 163 7.39 3.55 -6.36
C TYR A 163 8.82 4.12 -6.49
N ALA A 164 9.70 3.81 -5.56
CA ALA A 164 11.08 4.31 -5.57
C ALA A 164 11.82 3.97 -6.88
N THR A 165 11.59 2.77 -7.39
CA THR A 165 12.18 2.30 -8.65
C THR A 165 11.56 3.01 -9.86
N THR A 166 10.25 3.18 -9.86
CA THR A 166 9.50 3.81 -10.96
C THR A 166 9.77 5.31 -11.05
N ALA A 167 9.93 5.96 -9.91
CA ALA A 167 10.21 7.39 -9.81
C ALA A 167 11.66 7.78 -10.17
N GLY A 168 12.53 6.80 -10.48
CA GLY A 168 13.84 7.08 -11.08
C GLY A 168 14.94 7.41 -10.08
N GLY A 169 15.08 6.67 -8.98
CA GLY A 169 16.26 6.74 -8.11
C GLY A 169 16.02 7.39 -6.75
N ILE A 170 14.79 7.40 -6.29
CA ILE A 170 14.46 7.80 -4.92
C ILE A 170 14.99 6.73 -3.95
N SER A 171 15.60 7.17 -2.85
CA SER A 171 16.06 6.26 -1.80
C SER A 171 14.90 5.51 -1.15
N VAL A 172 14.94 4.19 -1.19
CA VAL A 172 13.95 3.32 -0.52
C VAL A 172 13.98 3.57 0.99
N GLY A 173 15.15 3.79 1.60
CA GLY A 173 15.29 4.11 3.01
C GLY A 173 14.62 5.42 3.39
N SER A 174 14.77 6.47 2.57
CA SER A 174 14.08 7.74 2.79
C SER A 174 12.57 7.58 2.67
N LEU A 175 12.10 6.80 1.71
CA LEU A 175 10.67 6.54 1.54
C LEU A 175 10.10 5.71 2.70
N PHE A 176 10.85 4.74 3.22
CA PHE A 176 10.48 4.00 4.42
C PHE A 176 10.35 4.91 5.63
N LEU A 177 11.32 5.77 5.90
CA LEU A 177 11.22 6.75 6.99
C LEU A 177 10.01 7.68 6.82
N ALA A 178 9.74 8.10 5.57
CA ALA A 178 8.63 8.99 5.24
C ALA A 178 7.24 8.38 5.53
N GLY A 179 7.10 7.05 5.54
CA GLY A 179 5.83 6.38 5.76
C GLY A 179 5.38 6.30 7.23
N TYR A 180 6.29 6.34 8.20
CA TYR A 180 5.95 6.12 9.61
C TYR A 180 5.01 7.16 10.19
N LEU A 181 5.32 8.45 10.05
CA LEU A 181 4.48 9.51 10.60
C LEU A 181 3.13 9.62 9.89
N PRO A 182 3.04 9.57 8.56
CA PRO A 182 1.76 9.47 7.86
C PRO A 182 0.93 8.26 8.29
N GLY A 183 1.55 7.09 8.44
CA GLY A 183 0.87 5.89 8.95
C GLY A 183 0.36 6.08 10.37
N ALA A 184 1.17 6.64 11.27
CA ALA A 184 0.74 6.95 12.65
C ALA A 184 -0.37 8.02 12.70
N LEU A 185 -0.32 9.01 11.81
CA LEU A 185 -1.37 10.02 11.69
C LEU A 185 -2.68 9.41 11.20
N LEU A 186 -2.62 8.48 10.25
CA LEU A 186 -3.78 7.73 9.77
C LEU A 186 -4.37 6.88 10.90
N ALA A 187 -3.53 6.12 11.62
CA ALA A 187 -3.94 5.34 12.79
C ALA A 187 -4.64 6.20 13.84
N LEU A 188 -4.05 7.34 14.20
CA LEU A 188 -4.64 8.27 15.15
C LEU A 188 -5.99 8.81 14.68
N SER A 189 -6.09 9.19 13.41
CA SER A 189 -7.34 9.69 12.81
C SER A 189 -8.44 8.62 12.83
N LEU A 190 -8.11 7.37 12.48
CA LEU A 190 -9.04 6.23 12.55
C LEU A 190 -9.42 5.88 13.98
N MET A 191 -8.49 5.96 14.94
CA MET A 191 -8.79 5.79 16.37
C MET A 191 -9.76 6.85 16.87
N VAL A 192 -9.58 8.11 16.50
CA VAL A 192 -10.50 9.21 16.86
C VAL A 192 -11.89 8.94 16.27
N GLY A 193 -11.98 8.59 15.00
CA GLY A 193 -13.24 8.23 14.35
C GLY A 193 -13.93 7.05 15.03
N SER A 194 -13.18 5.99 15.30
CA SER A 194 -13.65 4.79 16.01
C SER A 194 -14.13 5.11 17.43
N TYR A 195 -13.42 5.96 18.16
CA TYR A 195 -13.80 6.39 19.51
C TYR A 195 -15.12 7.16 19.51
N ILE A 196 -15.30 8.12 18.60
CA ILE A 196 -16.52 8.91 18.48
C ILE A 196 -17.72 7.98 18.21
N ILE A 197 -17.58 7.03 17.29
CA ILE A 197 -18.65 6.08 16.96
C ILE A 197 -18.92 5.16 18.16
N SER A 198 -17.87 4.65 18.82
CA SER A 198 -17.99 3.78 19.99
C SER A 198 -18.72 4.45 21.17
N VAL A 199 -18.50 5.75 21.36
CA VAL A 199 -19.26 6.53 22.38
C VAL A 199 -20.72 6.66 21.98
N LYS A 200 -21.02 6.97 20.70
CA LYS A 200 -22.39 7.11 20.21
C LYS A 200 -23.19 5.81 20.26
N ARG A 201 -22.56 4.67 19.91
CA ARG A 201 -23.20 3.35 19.89
C ARG A 201 -23.13 2.62 21.24
N ASN A 202 -22.55 3.26 22.28
CA ASN A 202 -22.40 2.69 23.61
C ASN A 202 -21.65 1.34 23.67
N TYR A 203 -20.61 1.18 22.85
CA TYR A 203 -19.79 -0.03 22.87
C TYR A 203 -19.05 -0.24 24.21
N PRO A 204 -18.74 -1.49 24.56
CA PRO A 204 -18.13 -1.83 25.82
C PRO A 204 -16.78 -1.15 26.02
N LYS A 205 -16.39 -1.02 27.27
CA LYS A 205 -15.06 -0.59 27.69
C LYS A 205 -14.26 -1.81 28.10
N GLY A 206 -13.02 -1.89 27.64
CA GLY A 206 -12.15 -3.01 28.00
C GLY A 206 -11.58 -2.94 29.42
N ASP A 207 -10.78 -3.93 29.75
CA ASP A 207 -10.12 -4.08 31.05
C ASP A 207 -9.11 -2.97 31.31
N LYS A 208 -8.84 -2.71 32.59
CA LYS A 208 -7.89 -1.67 32.99
C LYS A 208 -6.48 -1.97 32.47
N PHE A 209 -5.76 -0.92 32.09
CA PHE A 209 -4.36 -1.01 31.68
C PHE A 209 -3.50 -1.69 32.75
N ASN A 210 -2.71 -2.69 32.31
CA ASN A 210 -1.81 -3.43 33.18
C ASN A 210 -0.39 -3.41 32.61
N LEU A 211 0.50 -2.66 33.24
CA LEU A 211 1.88 -2.46 32.81
C LEU A 211 2.66 -3.79 32.75
N ARG A 212 2.42 -4.73 33.68
CA ARG A 212 3.07 -6.05 33.66
C ARG A 212 2.66 -6.86 32.44
N ASN A 213 1.37 -6.82 32.09
CA ASN A 213 0.87 -7.49 30.90
C ASN A 213 1.43 -6.86 29.63
N PHE A 214 1.52 -5.52 29.58
CA PHE A 214 2.13 -4.79 28.45
C PHE A 214 3.56 -5.28 28.18
N PHE A 215 4.45 -5.27 29.17
CA PHE A 215 5.83 -5.72 28.99
C PHE A 215 5.93 -7.21 28.63
N ARG A 216 5.03 -8.05 29.17
CA ARG A 216 4.96 -9.46 28.80
C ARG A 216 4.58 -9.63 27.31
N GLN A 217 3.55 -8.93 26.84
CA GLN A 217 3.13 -9.00 25.44
C GLN A 217 4.19 -8.39 24.51
N LEU A 218 4.82 -7.30 24.92
CA LEU A 218 5.92 -6.71 24.18
C LEU A 218 7.10 -7.70 24.01
N ALA A 219 7.46 -8.44 25.03
CA ALA A 219 8.51 -9.44 24.96
C ALA A 219 8.13 -10.61 24.02
N VAL A 220 6.87 -11.04 24.03
CA VAL A 220 6.38 -12.13 23.16
C VAL A 220 6.31 -11.65 21.71
N SER A 221 5.75 -10.45 21.45
CA SER A 221 5.61 -9.90 20.12
C SER A 221 6.92 -9.29 19.59
N GLY A 222 7.90 -9.09 20.45
CA GLY A 222 9.19 -8.51 20.12
C GLY A 222 9.92 -9.24 18.99
N TRP A 223 9.77 -10.56 18.89
CA TRP A 223 10.30 -11.33 17.78
C TRP A 223 9.67 -10.95 16.43
N ALA A 224 8.39 -10.68 16.39
CA ALA A 224 7.73 -10.22 15.17
C ALA A 224 8.19 -8.79 14.81
N LEU A 225 8.21 -7.88 15.78
CA LEU A 225 8.63 -6.49 15.57
C LEU A 225 10.11 -6.38 15.20
N ALA A 226 10.96 -7.31 15.66
CA ALA A 226 12.37 -7.33 15.32
C ALA A 226 12.60 -7.52 13.80
N ALA A 227 11.73 -8.23 13.08
CA ALA A 227 11.81 -8.32 11.63
C ALA A 227 11.75 -6.94 10.96
N VAL A 228 10.79 -6.11 11.38
CA VAL A 228 10.62 -4.73 10.90
C VAL A 228 11.85 -3.88 11.23
N ILE A 229 12.32 -3.98 12.46
CA ILE A 229 13.49 -3.23 12.95
C ILE A 229 14.75 -3.61 12.16
N ILE A 230 14.98 -4.90 11.90
CA ILE A 230 16.14 -5.38 11.12
C ILE A 230 16.11 -4.78 9.71
N VAL A 231 14.95 -4.82 9.04
CA VAL A 231 14.82 -4.29 7.68
C VAL A 231 15.05 -2.78 7.68
N VAL A 232 14.33 -2.05 8.51
CA VAL A 232 14.33 -0.58 8.48
C VAL A 232 15.68 -0.03 8.90
N ILE A 233 16.25 -0.50 10.01
CA ILE A 233 17.58 -0.05 10.45
C ILE A 233 18.64 -0.46 9.43
N GLY A 234 18.58 -1.69 8.90
CA GLY A 234 19.51 -2.17 7.90
C GLY A 234 19.59 -1.28 6.66
N VAL A 235 18.43 -0.86 6.14
CA VAL A 235 18.33 0.00 4.96
C VAL A 235 18.66 1.46 5.29
N VAL A 236 18.12 2.01 6.36
CA VAL A 236 18.28 3.43 6.74
C VAL A 236 19.72 3.73 7.16
N ALA A 237 20.34 2.85 7.94
CA ALA A 237 21.73 3.01 8.34
C ALA A 237 22.74 2.70 7.22
N GLY A 238 22.26 2.24 6.06
CA GLY A 238 23.11 1.92 4.91
C GLY A 238 23.93 0.63 5.05
N TYR A 239 23.62 -0.20 6.05
CA TYR A 239 24.31 -1.50 6.20
C TYR A 239 23.95 -2.47 5.08
N PHE A 240 22.71 -2.42 4.62
CA PHE A 240 22.18 -3.32 3.59
C PHE A 240 21.36 -2.53 2.57
N THR A 241 21.35 -3.03 1.35
CA THR A 241 20.36 -2.61 0.36
C THR A 241 18.95 -3.09 0.76
N ALA A 242 17.91 -2.52 0.16
CA ALA A 242 16.54 -2.98 0.39
C ALA A 242 16.35 -4.47 0.06
N THR A 243 17.04 -4.96 -0.99
CA THR A 243 16.98 -6.36 -1.42
C THR A 243 17.66 -7.29 -0.42
N GLU A 244 18.84 -6.94 0.06
CA GLU A 244 19.56 -7.72 1.09
C GLU A 244 18.78 -7.75 2.40
N SER A 245 18.26 -6.62 2.84
CA SER A 245 17.42 -6.54 4.04
C SER A 245 16.16 -7.40 3.92
N ALA A 246 15.53 -7.39 2.75
CA ALA A 246 14.34 -8.21 2.50
C ALA A 246 14.67 -9.70 2.51
N ALA A 247 15.81 -10.12 1.93
CA ALA A 247 16.26 -11.50 1.96
C ALA A 247 16.55 -11.98 3.40
N ILE A 248 17.24 -11.16 4.21
CA ILE A 248 17.49 -11.43 5.64
C ILE A 248 16.15 -11.56 6.38
N ALA A 249 15.19 -10.69 6.10
CA ALA A 249 13.88 -10.72 6.73
C ALA A 249 13.08 -11.99 6.41
N VAL A 250 13.19 -12.55 5.19
CA VAL A 250 12.58 -13.86 4.85
C VAL A 250 13.15 -14.97 5.71
N ILE A 251 14.48 -15.05 5.82
CA ILE A 251 15.14 -16.06 6.65
C ILE A 251 14.74 -15.91 8.12
N TYR A 252 14.75 -14.67 8.63
CA TYR A 252 14.33 -14.37 9.99
C TYR A 252 12.86 -14.77 10.22
N SER A 253 11.97 -14.43 9.30
CA SER A 253 10.55 -14.74 9.37
C SER A 253 10.29 -16.25 9.37
N LEU A 254 11.04 -17.01 8.58
CA LEU A 254 10.99 -18.46 8.58
C LEU A 254 11.37 -19.03 9.95
N ILE A 255 12.49 -18.55 10.53
CA ILE A 255 12.95 -18.98 11.85
C ILE A 255 11.91 -18.66 12.92
N VAL A 256 11.37 -17.45 12.93
CA VAL A 256 10.36 -17.02 13.92
C VAL A 256 9.08 -17.84 13.79
N SER A 257 8.56 -18.00 12.57
CA SER A 257 7.28 -18.69 12.32
C SER A 257 7.35 -20.20 12.61
N VAL A 258 8.47 -20.86 12.30
CA VAL A 258 8.60 -22.30 12.46
C VAL A 258 9.11 -22.69 13.85
N PHE A 259 10.16 -22.03 14.35
CA PHE A 259 10.85 -22.47 15.57
C PHE A 259 10.42 -21.73 16.83
N ILE A 260 10.13 -20.42 16.74
CA ILE A 260 9.79 -19.59 17.91
C ILE A 260 8.29 -19.64 18.19
N TYR A 261 7.46 -19.26 17.21
CA TYR A 261 6.01 -19.24 17.39
C TYR A 261 5.36 -20.59 17.06
N ARG A 262 6.04 -21.43 16.28
CA ARG A 262 5.55 -22.77 15.88
C ARG A 262 4.17 -22.72 15.22
N GLY A 263 3.88 -21.64 14.53
CA GLY A 263 2.64 -21.43 13.80
C GLY A 263 2.61 -22.13 12.43
N LEU A 264 3.80 -22.44 11.88
CA LEU A 264 3.95 -23.16 10.61
C LEU A 264 4.78 -24.42 10.80
N ASP A 265 4.27 -25.52 10.23
CA ASP A 265 5.05 -26.73 9.98
C ASP A 265 5.72 -26.67 8.59
N TRP A 266 6.63 -27.59 8.29
CA TRP A 266 7.32 -27.60 7.00
C TRP A 266 6.36 -27.79 5.80
N LYS A 267 5.24 -28.49 5.97
CA LYS A 267 4.21 -28.60 4.91
C LYS A 267 3.50 -27.27 4.70
N GLY A 268 3.21 -26.56 5.79
CA GLY A 268 2.67 -25.20 5.76
C GLY A 268 3.62 -24.24 5.04
N VAL A 269 4.93 -24.28 5.33
CA VAL A 269 5.93 -23.45 4.65
C VAL A 269 5.89 -23.66 3.12
N TRP A 270 5.89 -24.93 2.67
CA TRP A 270 5.83 -25.23 1.23
C TRP A 270 4.51 -24.76 0.59
N ARG A 271 3.39 -24.87 1.30
CA ARG A 271 2.09 -24.38 0.83
C ARG A 271 2.11 -22.86 0.69
N GLU A 272 2.63 -22.14 1.69
CA GLU A 272 2.70 -20.66 1.67
C GLU A 272 3.69 -20.16 0.61
N LEU A 273 4.82 -20.83 0.40
CA LEU A 273 5.72 -20.52 -0.71
C LEU A 273 5.04 -20.75 -2.07
N GLY A 274 4.20 -21.79 -2.20
CA GLY A 274 3.38 -21.97 -3.40
C GLY A 274 2.41 -20.80 -3.65
N SER A 275 1.72 -20.34 -2.61
CA SER A 275 0.86 -19.14 -2.69
C SER A 275 1.64 -17.87 -3.07
N CYS A 276 2.88 -17.74 -2.60
CA CYS A 276 3.75 -16.63 -3.00
C CYS A 276 4.03 -16.64 -4.52
N VAL A 277 4.23 -17.82 -5.12
CA VAL A 277 4.54 -17.93 -6.56
C VAL A 277 3.39 -17.35 -7.40
N ASP A 278 2.14 -17.63 -7.05
CA ASP A 278 0.97 -17.10 -7.75
C ASP A 278 0.92 -15.57 -7.67
N THR A 279 1.09 -15.03 -6.47
CA THR A 279 1.12 -13.56 -6.26
C THR A 279 2.27 -12.90 -7.00
N LEU A 280 3.46 -13.49 -6.94
CA LEU A 280 4.66 -12.99 -7.62
C LEU A 280 4.51 -13.03 -9.14
N GLY A 281 3.90 -14.08 -9.68
CA GLY A 281 3.63 -14.18 -11.12
C GLY A 281 2.80 -13.00 -11.61
N ILE A 282 1.74 -12.64 -10.88
CA ILE A 282 0.89 -11.48 -11.21
C ILE A 282 1.68 -10.16 -11.13
N VAL A 283 2.45 -9.96 -10.07
CA VAL A 283 3.22 -8.72 -9.88
C VAL A 283 4.33 -8.58 -10.91
N LEU A 284 5.09 -9.64 -11.19
CA LEU A 284 6.20 -9.59 -12.14
C LEU A 284 5.73 -9.38 -13.58
N ILE A 285 4.67 -10.05 -14.02
CA ILE A 285 4.14 -9.81 -15.39
C ILE A 285 3.62 -8.37 -15.51
N LEU A 286 3.02 -7.84 -14.47
CA LEU A 286 2.55 -6.46 -14.44
C LEU A 286 3.72 -5.47 -14.55
N ILE A 287 4.78 -5.66 -13.79
CA ILE A 287 5.99 -4.83 -13.87
C ILE A 287 6.60 -4.90 -15.27
N ALA A 288 6.72 -6.11 -15.83
CA ALA A 288 7.27 -6.32 -17.16
C ALA A 288 6.46 -5.57 -18.25
N THR A 289 5.14 -5.72 -18.25
CA THR A 289 4.27 -5.06 -19.23
C THR A 289 4.21 -3.55 -19.04
N SER A 290 4.22 -3.08 -17.78
CA SER A 290 4.25 -1.65 -17.46
C SER A 290 5.55 -0.96 -17.87
N ALA A 291 6.67 -1.68 -17.90
CA ALA A 291 7.92 -1.13 -18.44
C ALA A 291 7.82 -0.81 -19.92
N VAL A 292 7.13 -1.64 -20.70
CA VAL A 292 6.86 -1.38 -22.12
C VAL A 292 5.91 -0.18 -22.26
N PHE A 293 4.83 -0.17 -21.49
CA PHE A 293 3.83 0.90 -21.51
C PHE A 293 4.44 2.25 -21.14
N GLY A 294 5.24 2.30 -20.08
CA GLY A 294 5.96 3.51 -19.66
C GLY A 294 6.92 4.02 -20.73
N ASN A 295 7.59 3.10 -21.45
CA ASN A 295 8.42 3.47 -22.58
C ASN A 295 7.59 4.09 -23.73
N CYS A 296 6.43 3.50 -24.06
CA CYS A 296 5.52 4.08 -25.06
C CYS A 296 5.03 5.47 -24.64
N LEU A 297 4.65 5.66 -23.37
CA LEU A 297 4.24 6.97 -22.84
C LEU A 297 5.33 8.02 -23.01
N THR A 298 6.58 7.66 -22.69
CA THR A 298 7.73 8.56 -22.80
C THR A 298 8.04 8.90 -24.26
N MET A 299 8.05 7.90 -25.13
CA MET A 299 8.30 8.12 -26.58
C MET A 299 7.24 9.01 -27.24
N LEU A 300 6.01 8.96 -26.75
CA LEU A 300 4.88 9.75 -27.24
C LEU A 300 4.73 11.11 -26.52
N HIS A 301 5.63 11.44 -25.60
CA HIS A 301 5.57 12.67 -24.80
C HIS A 301 4.23 12.86 -24.04
N VAL A 302 3.60 11.73 -23.64
CA VAL A 302 2.32 11.77 -22.92
C VAL A 302 2.43 12.50 -21.59
N PRO A 303 3.52 12.37 -20.78
CA PRO A 303 3.69 13.14 -19.55
C PRO A 303 3.63 14.64 -19.78
N GLU A 304 4.33 15.17 -20.80
CA GLU A 304 4.34 16.60 -21.12
C GLU A 304 2.96 17.07 -21.61
N LEU A 305 2.28 16.27 -22.43
CA LEU A 305 0.93 16.59 -22.88
C LEU A 305 -0.07 16.62 -21.72
N ALA A 306 0.02 15.65 -20.80
CA ALA A 306 -0.80 15.62 -19.61
C ALA A 306 -0.51 16.80 -18.67
N ALA A 307 0.78 17.15 -18.49
CA ALA A 307 1.18 18.29 -17.72
C ALA A 307 0.61 19.60 -18.28
N ASN A 308 0.76 19.83 -19.59
CA ASN A 308 0.21 21.02 -20.26
C ASN A 308 -1.32 21.08 -20.16
N ALA A 309 -2.01 19.93 -20.29
CA ALA A 309 -3.45 19.88 -20.14
C ALA A 309 -3.91 20.22 -18.72
N ILE A 310 -3.24 19.68 -17.69
CA ILE A 310 -3.57 19.89 -16.28
C ILE A 310 -3.25 21.32 -15.85
N VAL A 311 -2.04 21.81 -16.18
CA VAL A 311 -1.60 23.17 -15.86
C VAL A 311 -2.40 24.20 -16.63
N GLY A 312 -2.81 23.89 -17.87
CA GLY A 312 -3.72 24.76 -18.63
C GLY A 312 -5.11 24.99 -18.01
N LEU A 313 -5.49 24.16 -17.02
CA LEU A 313 -6.74 24.36 -16.27
C LEU A 313 -6.60 25.41 -15.17
N THR A 314 -5.43 25.51 -14.52
CA THR A 314 -5.21 26.43 -13.41
C THR A 314 -3.73 26.56 -13.05
N ASP A 315 -3.32 27.75 -12.68
CA ASP A 315 -1.99 28.05 -12.12
C ASP A 315 -1.98 27.93 -10.58
N ASN A 316 -3.12 27.66 -9.97
CA ASN A 316 -3.22 27.59 -8.51
C ASN A 316 -2.69 26.26 -7.98
N ARG A 317 -1.56 26.30 -7.27
CA ARG A 317 -0.91 25.14 -6.64
C ARG A 317 -1.87 24.27 -5.82
N VAL A 318 -2.77 24.89 -5.05
CA VAL A 318 -3.71 24.16 -4.19
C VAL A 318 -4.69 23.34 -5.05
N ILE A 319 -5.23 23.94 -6.10
CA ILE A 319 -6.16 23.26 -7.01
C ILE A 319 -5.43 22.13 -7.77
N LEU A 320 -4.19 22.34 -8.18
CA LEU A 320 -3.38 21.30 -8.83
C LEU A 320 -3.16 20.10 -7.91
N ILE A 321 -2.79 20.32 -6.64
CA ILE A 321 -2.62 19.24 -5.65
C ILE A 321 -3.93 18.48 -5.44
N LEU A 322 -5.06 19.18 -5.32
CA LEU A 322 -6.38 18.55 -5.17
C LEU A 322 -6.76 17.74 -6.42
N LEU A 323 -6.44 18.26 -7.60
CA LEU A 323 -6.70 17.57 -8.88
C LEU A 323 -5.85 16.29 -9.00
N LEU A 324 -4.57 16.35 -8.62
CA LEU A 324 -3.70 15.15 -8.57
C LEU A 324 -4.25 14.11 -7.61
N ASN A 325 -4.67 14.52 -6.41
CA ASN A 325 -5.30 13.61 -5.44
C ASN A 325 -6.59 13.00 -6.01
N LEU A 326 -7.43 13.79 -6.67
CA LEU A 326 -8.67 13.30 -7.28
C LEU A 326 -8.41 12.28 -8.39
N ILE A 327 -7.43 12.54 -9.26
CA ILE A 327 -7.03 11.61 -10.34
C ILE A 327 -6.56 10.30 -9.73
N LEU A 328 -5.69 10.34 -8.72
CA LEU A 328 -5.18 9.15 -8.05
C LEU A 328 -6.28 8.36 -7.33
N LEU A 329 -7.24 9.04 -6.70
CA LEU A 329 -8.41 8.38 -6.07
C LEU A 329 -9.27 7.68 -7.12
N ILE A 330 -9.56 8.33 -8.24
CA ILE A 330 -10.36 7.72 -9.33
C ILE A 330 -9.63 6.48 -9.90
N LEU A 331 -8.33 6.58 -10.14
CA LEU A 331 -7.54 5.43 -10.60
C LEU A 331 -7.55 4.31 -9.56
N GLY A 332 -7.43 4.64 -8.26
CA GLY A 332 -7.48 3.68 -7.16
C GLY A 332 -8.80 2.93 -7.03
N CYS A 333 -9.92 3.54 -7.42
CA CYS A 333 -11.22 2.86 -7.45
C CYS A 333 -11.32 1.78 -8.53
N ILE A 334 -10.50 1.87 -9.59
CA ILE A 334 -10.60 1.04 -10.80
C ILE A 334 -9.50 -0.03 -10.82
N MET A 335 -8.32 0.30 -10.32
CA MET A 335 -7.10 -0.50 -10.46
C MET A 335 -6.46 -0.77 -9.11
N ASP A 336 -5.67 -1.85 -9.05
CA ASP A 336 -4.83 -2.13 -7.87
C ASP A 336 -3.63 -1.16 -7.79
N MET A 337 -2.97 -1.12 -6.63
CA MET A 337 -1.92 -0.15 -6.32
C MET A 337 -0.70 -0.26 -7.24
N ALA A 338 -0.18 -1.47 -7.46
CA ALA A 338 1.04 -1.65 -8.25
C ALA A 338 0.90 -1.13 -9.70
N PRO A 339 -0.19 -1.41 -10.44
CA PRO A 339 -0.43 -0.80 -11.76
C PRO A 339 -0.45 0.72 -11.73
N ILE A 340 -1.11 1.30 -10.71
CA ILE A 340 -1.23 2.76 -10.60
C ILE A 340 0.15 3.38 -10.41
N ILE A 341 0.95 2.83 -9.50
CA ILE A 341 2.31 3.31 -9.27
C ILE A 341 3.13 3.28 -10.56
N LEU A 342 3.09 2.15 -11.29
CA LEU A 342 3.89 1.96 -12.50
C LEU A 342 3.45 2.85 -13.67
N ILE A 343 2.16 3.16 -13.79
CA ILE A 343 1.59 3.92 -14.91
C ILE A 343 1.47 5.41 -14.57
N ALA A 344 0.93 5.73 -13.40
CA ALA A 344 0.63 7.12 -13.05
C ALA A 344 1.87 7.88 -12.55
N THR A 345 2.83 7.22 -11.87
CA THR A 345 4.00 7.92 -11.36
C THR A 345 4.82 8.63 -12.45
N PRO A 346 5.18 8.00 -13.58
CA PRO A 346 5.93 8.70 -14.64
C PRO A 346 5.20 9.90 -15.22
N ILE A 347 3.86 9.89 -15.18
CA ILE A 347 3.01 10.97 -15.71
C ILE A 347 2.85 12.10 -14.69
N LEU A 348 2.51 11.75 -13.44
CA LEU A 348 2.09 12.71 -12.43
C LEU A 348 3.25 13.26 -11.58
N LEU A 349 4.35 12.52 -11.44
CA LEU A 349 5.51 12.98 -10.66
C LEU A 349 6.14 14.28 -11.21
N PRO A 350 6.37 14.43 -12.53
CA PRO A 350 6.84 15.70 -13.06
C PRO A 350 5.90 16.86 -12.75
N ILE A 351 4.58 16.64 -12.83
CA ILE A 351 3.57 17.66 -12.51
C ILE A 351 3.64 18.02 -11.02
N ALA A 352 3.69 17.02 -10.16
CA ALA A 352 3.75 17.19 -8.72
C ALA A 352 5.02 17.96 -8.28
N THR A 353 6.16 17.67 -8.90
CA THR A 353 7.44 18.30 -8.53
C THR A 353 7.61 19.69 -9.16
N GLN A 354 7.38 19.82 -10.46
CA GLN A 354 7.70 21.05 -11.19
C GLN A 354 6.64 22.15 -10.98
N TYR A 355 5.36 21.78 -10.93
CA TYR A 355 4.26 22.76 -10.86
C TYR A 355 3.63 22.85 -9.47
N CYS A 356 3.61 21.76 -8.69
CA CYS A 356 3.07 21.79 -7.33
C CYS A 356 4.15 21.98 -6.27
N GLY A 357 5.46 21.90 -6.62
CA GLY A 357 6.55 21.99 -5.65
C GLY A 357 6.47 20.92 -4.55
N LEU A 358 5.95 19.74 -4.89
CA LEU A 358 5.94 18.60 -3.98
C LEU A 358 7.28 17.86 -4.06
N ASP A 359 7.80 17.46 -2.92
CA ASP A 359 8.97 16.62 -2.86
C ASP A 359 8.64 15.20 -3.40
N PRO A 360 9.54 14.56 -4.19
CA PRO A 360 9.29 13.23 -4.75
C PRO A 360 8.98 12.16 -3.70
N VAL A 361 9.61 12.23 -2.51
CA VAL A 361 9.34 11.30 -1.40
C VAL A 361 7.96 11.56 -0.79
N GLN A 362 7.60 12.84 -0.58
CA GLN A 362 6.27 13.23 -0.12
C GLN A 362 5.20 12.76 -1.11
N PHE A 363 5.41 12.98 -2.42
CA PHE A 363 4.46 12.54 -3.45
C PHE A 363 4.29 11.03 -3.45
N GLY A 364 5.34 10.25 -3.20
CA GLY A 364 5.24 8.80 -3.05
C GLY A 364 4.29 8.37 -1.92
N ILE A 365 4.36 9.03 -0.78
CA ILE A 365 3.43 8.77 0.33
C ILE A 365 2.00 9.17 -0.03
N ILE A 366 1.82 10.29 -0.75
CA ILE A 366 0.50 10.73 -1.26
C ILE A 366 -0.07 9.67 -2.21
N VAL A 367 0.71 9.16 -3.15
CA VAL A 367 0.29 8.09 -4.08
C VAL A 367 -0.13 6.84 -3.32
N VAL A 368 0.67 6.38 -2.36
CA VAL A 368 0.38 5.18 -1.58
C VAL A 368 -0.92 5.32 -0.79
N LEU A 369 -1.14 6.45 -0.11
CA LEU A 369 -2.37 6.67 0.65
C LEU A 369 -3.60 6.82 -0.25
N ASN A 370 -3.49 7.58 -1.36
CA ASN A 370 -4.57 7.70 -2.34
C ASN A 370 -5.02 6.33 -2.88
N CYS A 371 -4.05 5.53 -3.31
CA CYS A 371 -4.33 4.17 -3.78
C CYS A 371 -4.96 3.33 -2.67
N GLY A 372 -4.48 3.45 -1.43
CA GLY A 372 -5.06 2.78 -0.26
C GLY A 372 -6.54 3.13 -0.06
N ILE A 373 -6.90 4.42 -0.15
CA ILE A 373 -8.31 4.86 -0.09
C ILE A 373 -9.09 4.31 -1.28
N GLY A 374 -8.50 4.32 -2.48
CA GLY A 374 -9.11 3.77 -3.68
C GLY A 374 -9.44 2.28 -3.56
N LEU A 375 -8.55 1.48 -2.97
CA LEU A 375 -8.78 0.04 -2.73
C LEU A 375 -9.98 -0.25 -1.82
N LEU A 376 -10.46 0.73 -1.08
CA LEU A 376 -11.66 0.66 -0.25
C LEU A 376 -12.90 1.24 -0.95
N THR A 377 -12.75 1.85 -2.11
CA THR A 377 -13.80 2.62 -2.75
C THR A 377 -14.40 1.86 -3.95
N PRO A 378 -15.75 1.77 -4.07
CA PRO A 378 -16.37 1.21 -5.27
C PRO A 378 -15.94 1.99 -6.53
N PRO A 379 -15.92 1.36 -7.75
CA PRO A 379 -16.63 0.12 -8.11
C PRO A 379 -15.85 -1.17 -7.87
N VAL A 380 -14.50 -1.16 -7.86
CA VAL A 380 -13.73 -2.40 -7.67
C VAL A 380 -13.46 -2.65 -6.19
N GLY A 381 -12.66 -1.79 -5.53
CA GLY A 381 -12.39 -1.88 -4.10
C GLY A 381 -11.93 -3.25 -3.62
N ALA A 382 -10.74 -3.70 -4.03
CA ALA A 382 -10.28 -5.07 -3.75
C ALA A 382 -10.35 -5.44 -2.25
N VAL A 383 -10.00 -4.51 -1.38
CA VAL A 383 -10.04 -4.71 0.09
C VAL A 383 -11.48 -4.76 0.61
N LEU A 384 -12.41 -4.02 -0.01
CA LEU A 384 -13.85 -4.12 0.30
C LEU A 384 -14.38 -5.55 0.06
N PHE A 385 -14.00 -6.16 -1.05
CA PHE A 385 -14.42 -7.54 -1.35
C PHE A 385 -13.89 -8.53 -0.32
N ILE A 386 -12.61 -8.40 0.07
CA ILE A 386 -12.02 -9.25 1.10
C ILE A 386 -12.75 -9.07 2.44
N GLY A 387 -12.96 -7.81 2.87
CA GLY A 387 -13.68 -7.51 4.12
C GLY A 387 -15.13 -8.00 4.11
N SER A 388 -15.84 -7.83 2.99
CA SER A 388 -17.19 -8.37 2.77
C SER A 388 -17.21 -9.90 2.88
N GLY A 389 -16.22 -10.57 2.30
CA GLY A 389 -16.07 -12.03 2.38
C GLY A 389 -15.79 -12.54 3.79
N VAL A 390 -14.86 -11.91 4.50
CA VAL A 390 -14.48 -12.26 5.88
C VAL A 390 -15.67 -12.05 6.83
N ALA A 391 -16.34 -10.91 6.71
CA ALA A 391 -17.48 -10.57 7.56
C ALA A 391 -18.79 -11.26 7.16
N LYS A 392 -18.83 -11.90 5.98
CA LYS A 392 -20.05 -12.46 5.36
C LYS A 392 -21.18 -11.44 5.27
N LEU A 393 -20.84 -10.18 4.99
CA LEU A 393 -21.79 -9.09 4.84
C LEU A 393 -21.91 -8.66 3.37
N PRO A 394 -23.08 -8.19 2.92
CA PRO A 394 -23.22 -7.60 1.60
C PRO A 394 -22.40 -6.31 1.50
N MET A 395 -21.75 -6.10 0.34
CA MET A 395 -20.84 -4.98 0.10
C MET A 395 -21.45 -3.62 0.42
N GLU A 396 -22.72 -3.42 0.12
CA GLU A 396 -23.42 -2.14 0.39
C GLU A 396 -23.46 -1.78 1.88
N LYS A 397 -23.55 -2.78 2.78
CA LYS A 397 -23.48 -2.56 4.22
C LYS A 397 -22.06 -2.18 4.65
N VAL A 398 -21.06 -2.84 4.08
CA VAL A 398 -19.65 -2.53 4.37
C VAL A 398 -19.32 -1.11 3.93
N VAL A 399 -19.68 -0.72 2.70
CA VAL A 399 -19.46 0.64 2.18
C VAL A 399 -20.15 1.70 3.07
N LYS A 400 -21.39 1.46 3.49
CA LYS A 400 -22.10 2.40 4.40
C LYS A 400 -21.38 2.53 5.74
N GLY A 401 -20.88 1.44 6.31
CA GLY A 401 -20.08 1.46 7.54
C GLY A 401 -18.76 2.22 7.39
N THR A 402 -18.17 2.20 6.19
CA THR A 402 -16.87 2.84 5.91
C THR A 402 -16.97 4.36 5.71
N LEU A 403 -18.15 4.90 5.37
CA LEU A 403 -18.32 6.33 5.07
C LEU A 403 -17.71 7.28 6.11
N PRO A 404 -17.88 7.10 7.44
CA PRO A 404 -17.25 7.99 8.42
C PRO A 404 -15.73 7.93 8.40
N PHE A 405 -15.16 6.76 8.08
CA PHE A 405 -13.73 6.54 8.04
C PHE A 405 -13.07 7.13 6.78
N TYR A 406 -13.80 7.21 5.65
CA TYR A 406 -13.31 7.96 4.49
C TYR A 406 -13.00 9.41 4.84
N LEU A 407 -13.82 10.05 5.69
CA LEU A 407 -13.53 11.41 6.14
C LEU A 407 -12.19 11.47 6.89
N CYS A 408 -11.93 10.51 7.79
CA CYS A 408 -10.68 10.42 8.52
C CYS A 408 -9.48 10.24 7.58
N MET A 409 -9.62 9.36 6.59
CA MET A 409 -8.57 9.08 5.60
C MET A 409 -8.31 10.28 4.67
N ILE A 410 -9.37 10.95 4.19
CA ILE A 410 -9.26 12.13 3.32
C ILE A 410 -8.62 13.30 4.08
N VAL A 411 -8.99 13.52 5.34
CA VAL A 411 -8.36 14.55 6.18
C VAL A 411 -6.86 14.26 6.34
N THR A 412 -6.50 13.02 6.63
CA THR A 412 -5.10 12.60 6.71
C THR A 412 -4.37 12.82 5.38
N LEU A 413 -4.98 12.45 4.26
CA LEU A 413 -4.42 12.65 2.92
C LEU A 413 -4.15 14.14 2.64
N LEU A 414 -5.10 15.01 2.95
CA LEU A 414 -4.94 16.45 2.77
C LEU A 414 -3.84 17.01 3.67
N LEU A 415 -3.77 16.60 4.93
CA LEU A 415 -2.68 17.02 5.84
C LEU A 415 -1.31 16.62 5.28
N ILE A 416 -1.15 15.40 4.79
CA ILE A 416 0.10 14.92 4.18
C ILE A 416 0.41 15.68 2.89
N SER A 417 -0.61 16.01 2.09
CA SER A 417 -0.43 16.73 0.83
C SER A 417 0.02 18.17 1.01
N PHE A 418 -0.47 18.86 2.06
CA PHE A 418 -0.19 20.29 2.28
C PHE A 418 0.89 20.56 3.33
N ILE A 419 1.23 19.58 4.18
CA ILE A 419 2.25 19.71 5.22
C ILE A 419 3.40 18.74 4.93
N PRO A 420 4.45 19.18 4.19
CA PRO A 420 5.56 18.32 3.79
C PRO A 420 6.29 17.65 4.97
N ASP A 421 6.39 18.35 6.10
CA ASP A 421 7.15 17.87 7.25
C ASP A 421 6.55 16.60 7.87
N ILE A 422 5.25 16.33 7.71
CA ILE A 422 4.65 15.06 8.15
C ILE A 422 5.34 13.86 7.49
N SER A 423 5.71 13.97 6.21
CA SER A 423 6.42 12.91 5.49
C SER A 423 7.94 13.07 5.55
N LEU A 424 8.46 14.30 5.62
CA LEU A 424 9.88 14.57 5.38
C LEU A 424 10.73 14.73 6.64
N ILE A 425 10.14 14.88 7.84
CA ILE A 425 10.89 15.13 9.07
C ILE A 425 11.78 13.92 9.43
N LEU A 426 11.26 12.69 9.37
CA LEU A 426 12.06 11.49 9.68
C LEU A 426 13.17 11.24 8.64
N PRO A 427 12.92 11.32 7.33
CA PRO A 427 13.97 11.25 6.33
C PRO A 427 15.07 12.30 6.52
N LYS A 428 14.71 13.56 6.87
CA LYS A 428 15.68 14.63 7.14
C LYS A 428 16.55 14.32 8.36
N VAL A 429 15.91 13.90 9.47
CA VAL A 429 16.60 13.72 10.77
C VAL A 429 17.44 12.45 10.81
N PHE A 430 16.90 11.34 10.33
CA PHE A 430 17.53 10.01 10.46
C PHE A 430 18.12 9.49 9.15
N GLY A 431 17.64 9.94 8.00
CA GLY A 431 18.07 9.47 6.68
C GLY A 431 19.07 10.37 5.97
N GLY A 432 19.41 11.52 6.53
CA GLY A 432 20.26 12.51 5.87
C GLY A 432 19.68 13.01 4.54
N TYR A 433 18.37 12.89 4.36
CA TYR A 433 17.67 13.28 3.15
C TYR A 433 17.60 14.80 3.01
N ILE A 434 18.02 15.29 1.85
CA ILE A 434 17.90 16.71 1.48
C ILE A 434 16.70 16.82 0.53
N PRO A 435 15.61 17.48 0.94
CA PRO A 435 14.44 17.65 0.08
C PRO A 435 14.79 18.43 -1.18
N VAL A 436 14.15 18.07 -2.28
CA VAL A 436 14.22 18.85 -3.51
C VAL A 436 13.30 20.05 -3.31
N SER A 437 13.91 21.24 -3.26
CA SER A 437 13.21 22.53 -3.11
C SER A 437 12.59 22.99 -4.42
#